data_a195772f3c16eb611a30c622d10fefa9
#
_entry.id   a195772f3c16eb611a30c622d10fefa9
#
_cell.length_a   1.000
_cell.length_b   1.000
_cell.length_c   1.000
_cell.angle_alpha   90.00
_cell.angle_beta   90.00
_cell.angle_gamma   90.00
#
_symmetry.space_group_name_H-M   'P 1'
#
loop_
_entity.id
_entity.type
_entity.pdbx_description
1 polymer ?
#
loop_
_entity_poly.entity_id
_entity_poly.type
_entity_poly.pdbx_seq_one_letter_code
_entity_poly.pdbx_strand_id
1 'polypeptide(L)'
;MKKIILVFLLAAASLIFATHAQAQAIIIANPSVKSADVSKNDLRDVFTGAASSLKDGSKVTPVLLKQGGAHEEFLSEFIGKNDTAFRATWRSLVFSGQASMPKSLDSEAAMVEYVARNAGAIGYISKATPHEGVKVLAVR
;
A
#
# COMPACT_ATOMS: atom_id res chain seq x y z
N MET A 1 70.72 5.49 -1.49
CA MET A 1 69.50 5.46 -2.33
C MET A 1 68.36 5.18 -1.46
N LYS A 2 67.54 6.16 -1.28
CA LYS A 2 66.29 5.99 -0.52
C LYS A 2 65.21 5.56 -1.51
N LYS A 3 64.75 4.33 -1.43
CA LYS A 3 63.57 3.90 -2.16
C LYS A 3 62.36 4.44 -1.43
N ILE A 4 61.69 5.38 -2.04
CA ILE A 4 60.40 5.84 -1.55
C ILE A 4 59.39 4.79 -2.01
N ILE A 5 58.95 3.94 -1.07
CA ILE A 5 57.84 3.06 -1.30
C ILE A 5 56.60 3.92 -1.15
N LEU A 6 56.09 4.35 -2.26
CA LEU A 6 54.78 5.00 -2.30
C LEU A 6 53.74 3.91 -2.10
N VAL A 7 53.37 3.72 -0.86
CA VAL A 7 52.20 2.88 -0.54
C VAL A 7 50.99 3.67 -0.97
N PHE A 8 50.50 3.41 -2.18
CA PHE A 8 49.19 3.82 -2.58
C PHE A 8 48.21 3.01 -1.72
N LEU A 9 47.78 3.60 -0.62
CA LEU A 9 46.62 3.14 0.09
C LEU A 9 45.43 3.43 -0.80
N LEU A 10 45.06 2.47 -1.63
CA LEU A 10 43.77 2.48 -2.32
C LEU A 10 42.73 2.34 -1.25
N ALA A 11 42.30 3.46 -0.72
CA ALA A 11 41.04 3.49 0.02
C ALA A 11 39.92 3.17 -0.99
N ALA A 12 39.63 1.89 -1.14
CA ALA A 12 38.43 1.48 -1.78
C ALA A 12 37.28 2.01 -0.90
N ALA A 13 36.84 3.22 -1.22
CA ALA A 13 35.58 3.71 -0.75
C ALA A 13 34.52 2.76 -1.33
N SER A 14 34.20 1.72 -0.59
CA SER A 14 33.01 0.90 -0.85
C SER A 14 31.84 1.85 -0.69
N LEU A 15 31.42 2.45 -1.79
CA LEU A 15 30.12 3.09 -1.89
C LEU A 15 29.09 1.97 -1.68
N ILE A 16 28.76 1.77 -0.41
CA ILE A 16 27.59 0.99 -0.05
C ILE A 16 26.41 1.83 -0.54
N PHE A 17 25.99 1.57 -1.77
CA PHE A 17 24.67 1.98 -2.19
C PHE A 17 23.71 1.19 -1.30
N ALA A 18 23.26 1.81 -0.22
CA ALA A 18 22.09 1.33 0.48
C ALA A 18 20.94 1.43 -0.54
N THR A 19 20.69 0.34 -1.24
CA THR A 19 19.44 0.18 -1.95
C THR A 19 18.38 0.23 -0.87
N HIS A 20 17.79 1.39 -0.68
CA HIS A 20 16.52 1.46 0.01
C HIS A 20 15.56 0.66 -0.84
N ALA A 21 15.38 -0.62 -0.48
CA ALA A 21 14.25 -1.38 -0.97
C ALA A 21 13.02 -0.60 -0.51
N GLN A 22 12.51 0.26 -1.38
CA GLN A 22 11.23 0.90 -1.14
C GLN A 22 10.23 -0.23 -0.91
N ALA A 23 9.57 -0.22 0.25
CA ALA A 23 8.60 -1.22 0.62
C ALA A 23 7.47 -1.14 -0.41
N GLN A 24 7.54 -2.02 -1.41
CA GLN A 24 6.55 -2.10 -2.47
C GLN A 24 5.20 -2.46 -1.85
N ALA A 25 4.21 -1.59 -2.02
CA ALA A 25 2.87 -1.86 -1.56
C ALA A 25 2.18 -2.87 -2.47
N ILE A 26 1.52 -3.83 -1.86
CA ILE A 26 0.66 -4.79 -2.56
C ILE A 26 -0.77 -4.64 -2.07
N ILE A 27 -1.72 -5.01 -2.92
CA ILE A 27 -3.14 -4.95 -2.62
C ILE A 27 -3.60 -6.34 -2.18
N ILE A 28 -4.26 -6.38 -1.03
CA ILE A 28 -4.80 -7.60 -0.46
C ILE A 28 -6.32 -7.51 -0.36
N ALA A 29 -6.99 -8.63 -0.51
CA ALA A 29 -8.43 -8.72 -0.41
C ALA A 29 -8.85 -9.97 0.36
N ASN A 30 -10.04 -9.91 0.95
CA ASN A 30 -10.65 -11.11 1.52
C ASN A 30 -10.87 -12.15 0.39
N PRO A 31 -10.70 -13.45 0.67
CA PRO A 31 -10.95 -14.50 -0.32
C PRO A 31 -12.35 -14.49 -0.95
N SER A 32 -13.34 -13.84 -0.34
CA SER A 32 -14.67 -13.65 -0.91
C SER A 32 -14.69 -12.76 -2.15
N VAL A 33 -13.69 -11.92 -2.34
CA VAL A 33 -13.55 -11.09 -3.54
C VAL A 33 -13.17 -12.00 -4.71
N LYS A 34 -13.97 -12.02 -5.76
CA LYS A 34 -13.81 -12.96 -6.87
C LYS A 34 -12.67 -12.61 -7.81
N SER A 35 -12.36 -11.32 -7.97
CA SER A 35 -11.31 -10.86 -8.87
C SER A 35 -9.93 -11.33 -8.44
N ALA A 36 -9.11 -11.73 -9.41
CA ALA A 36 -7.69 -11.99 -9.22
C ALA A 36 -6.83 -10.75 -9.47
N ASP A 37 -7.38 -9.79 -10.19
CA ASP A 37 -6.72 -8.54 -10.56
C ASP A 37 -7.67 -7.34 -10.44
N VAL A 38 -7.08 -6.15 -10.46
CA VAL A 38 -7.81 -4.89 -10.40
C VAL A 38 -7.05 -3.84 -11.22
N SER A 39 -7.78 -2.99 -11.95
CA SER A 39 -7.14 -1.88 -12.63
C SER A 39 -6.78 -0.77 -11.64
N LYS A 40 -5.75 0.00 -11.96
CA LYS A 40 -5.37 1.19 -11.19
C LYS A 40 -6.54 2.16 -11.00
N ASN A 41 -7.33 2.36 -12.04
CA ASN A 41 -8.49 3.25 -11.97
C ASN A 41 -9.57 2.74 -11.03
N ASP A 42 -9.90 1.45 -11.09
CA ASP A 42 -10.89 0.86 -10.20
C ASP A 42 -10.42 0.88 -8.75
N LEU A 43 -9.14 0.60 -8.53
CA LEU A 43 -8.53 0.67 -7.20
C LEU A 43 -8.61 2.10 -6.62
N ARG A 44 -8.27 3.08 -7.42
CA ARG A 44 -8.37 4.50 -7.04
C ARG A 44 -9.82 4.87 -6.70
N ASP A 45 -10.77 4.47 -7.52
CA ASP A 45 -12.18 4.78 -7.32
C ASP A 45 -12.69 4.18 -6.00
N VAL A 46 -12.32 2.95 -5.69
CA VAL A 46 -12.69 2.30 -4.41
C VAL A 46 -12.07 3.04 -3.24
N PHE A 47 -10.77 3.32 -3.30
CA PHE A 47 -10.05 3.94 -2.17
C PHE A 47 -10.27 5.46 -2.04
N THR A 48 -10.90 6.09 -2.99
CA THR A 48 -11.31 7.51 -2.90
C THR A 48 -12.82 7.69 -2.72
N GLY A 49 -13.55 6.61 -2.56
CA GLY A 49 -14.98 6.65 -2.29
C GLY A 49 -15.88 6.82 -3.52
N ALA A 50 -15.30 6.82 -4.71
CA ALA A 50 -16.05 6.96 -5.97
C ALA A 50 -16.79 5.67 -6.37
N ALA A 51 -16.33 4.50 -5.91
CA ALA A 51 -16.94 3.22 -6.18
C ALA A 51 -16.94 2.32 -4.94
N SER A 52 -17.93 1.44 -4.84
CA SER A 52 -18.04 0.42 -3.78
C SER A 52 -18.01 -0.99 -4.33
N SER A 53 -17.74 -1.15 -5.61
CA SER A 53 -17.66 -2.44 -6.29
C SER A 53 -16.52 -2.43 -7.30
N LEU A 54 -16.01 -3.61 -7.61
CA LEU A 54 -15.11 -3.83 -8.72
C LEU A 54 -15.91 -4.11 -10.01
N LYS A 55 -15.24 -4.13 -11.16
CA LYS A 55 -15.90 -4.36 -12.46
C LYS A 55 -16.63 -5.69 -12.57
N ASP A 56 -16.18 -6.71 -11.85
CA ASP A 56 -16.85 -8.02 -11.82
C ASP A 56 -18.10 -8.04 -10.95
N GLY A 57 -18.48 -6.90 -10.35
CA GLY A 57 -19.62 -6.77 -9.45
C GLY A 57 -19.33 -7.12 -7.99
N SER A 58 -18.12 -7.55 -7.65
CA SER A 58 -17.74 -7.80 -6.26
C SER A 58 -17.83 -6.53 -5.44
N LYS A 59 -18.64 -6.56 -4.38
CA LYS A 59 -18.69 -5.46 -3.41
C LYS A 59 -17.42 -5.48 -2.57
N VAL A 60 -16.79 -4.34 -2.42
CA VAL A 60 -15.55 -4.19 -1.66
C VAL A 60 -15.65 -3.04 -0.68
N THR A 61 -15.02 -3.23 0.48
CA THR A 61 -14.93 -2.21 1.52
C THR A 61 -13.46 -1.88 1.74
N PRO A 62 -13.02 -0.65 1.42
CA PRO A 62 -11.63 -0.27 1.62
C PRO A 62 -11.29 -0.16 3.09
N VAL A 63 -10.09 -0.60 3.44
CA VAL A 63 -9.52 -0.52 4.79
C VAL A 63 -8.19 0.20 4.69
N LEU A 64 -7.95 1.15 5.56
CA LEU A 64 -6.79 2.04 5.51
C LEU A 64 -5.80 1.73 6.62
N LEU A 65 -4.52 1.99 6.37
CA LEU A 65 -3.52 2.15 7.41
C LEU A 65 -3.53 3.61 7.88
N LYS A 66 -3.32 3.82 9.16
CA LYS A 66 -3.24 5.18 9.71
C LYS A 66 -1.99 5.90 9.28
N GLN A 67 -0.88 5.17 9.13
CA GLN A 67 0.44 5.72 8.83
C GLN A 67 1.40 4.60 8.41
N GLY A 68 2.62 4.98 8.08
CA GLY A 68 3.73 4.07 7.81
C GLY A 68 4.15 4.04 6.34
N GLY A 69 5.26 3.36 6.08
CA GLY A 69 5.86 3.29 4.75
C GLY A 69 4.94 2.65 3.70
N ALA A 70 4.23 1.59 4.06
CA ALA A 70 3.28 0.95 3.16
C ALA A 70 2.12 1.86 2.80
N HIS A 71 1.64 2.68 3.74
CA HIS A 71 0.60 3.67 3.50
C HIS A 71 1.07 4.77 2.54
N GLU A 72 2.24 5.32 2.77
CA GLU A 72 2.82 6.35 1.91
C GLU A 72 3.09 5.83 0.50
N GLU A 73 3.64 4.64 0.39
CA GLU A 73 3.90 3.99 -0.90
C GLU A 73 2.59 3.71 -1.66
N PHE A 74 1.58 3.22 -0.98
CA PHE A 74 0.26 2.99 -1.55
C PHE A 74 -0.34 4.29 -2.11
N LEU A 75 -0.31 5.36 -1.33
CA LEU A 75 -0.84 6.65 -1.77
C LEU A 75 -0.08 7.20 -2.98
N SER A 76 1.24 7.13 -2.94
CA SER A 76 2.10 7.61 -4.02
C SER A 76 1.88 6.82 -5.31
N GLU A 77 1.89 5.49 -5.22
CA GLU A 77 1.84 4.62 -6.40
C GLU A 77 0.44 4.51 -7.01
N PHE A 78 -0.59 4.37 -6.17
CA PHE A 78 -1.93 4.02 -6.66
C PHE A 78 -2.94 5.16 -6.60
N ILE A 79 -2.79 6.09 -5.68
CA ILE A 79 -3.79 7.14 -5.45
C ILE A 79 -3.36 8.48 -6.05
N GLY A 80 -2.06 8.78 -6.02
CA GLY A 80 -1.52 10.04 -6.54
C GLY A 80 -1.83 11.24 -5.64
N LYS A 81 -2.08 11.02 -4.36
CA LYS A 81 -2.34 12.05 -3.35
C LYS A 81 -1.46 11.81 -2.13
N ASN A 82 -1.07 12.87 -1.43
CA ASN A 82 -0.48 12.73 -0.11
C ASN A 82 -1.57 12.43 0.95
N ASP A 83 -1.16 12.04 2.15
CA ASP A 83 -2.07 11.65 3.22
C ASP A 83 -3.07 12.78 3.58
N THR A 84 -2.61 14.01 3.65
CA THR A 84 -3.46 15.17 3.95
C THR A 84 -4.58 15.35 2.92
N ALA A 85 -4.25 15.32 1.65
CA ALA A 85 -5.22 15.46 0.56
C ALA A 85 -6.17 14.25 0.50
N PHE A 86 -5.64 13.06 0.73
CA PHE A 86 -6.42 11.83 0.74
C PHE A 86 -7.46 11.83 1.87
N ARG A 87 -7.06 12.19 3.08
CA ARG A 87 -7.99 12.30 4.22
C ARG A 87 -9.00 13.41 4.04
N ALA A 88 -8.62 14.51 3.40
CA ALA A 88 -9.54 15.60 3.07
C ALA A 88 -10.63 15.14 2.10
N THR A 89 -10.30 14.31 1.11
CA THR A 89 -11.28 13.70 0.20
C THR A 89 -12.32 12.88 0.97
N TRP A 90 -11.90 12.03 1.88
CA TRP A 90 -12.82 11.22 2.70
C TRP A 90 -13.66 12.08 3.65
N ARG A 91 -13.07 13.07 4.31
CA ARG A 91 -13.83 13.99 5.17
C ARG A 91 -14.92 14.72 4.40
N SER A 92 -14.64 15.15 3.19
CA SER A 92 -15.64 15.79 2.32
C SER A 92 -16.81 14.86 2.01
N LEU A 93 -16.55 13.60 1.69
CA LEU A 93 -17.58 12.60 1.41
C LEU A 93 -18.43 12.28 2.65
N VAL A 94 -17.79 12.16 3.80
CA VAL A 94 -18.48 11.90 5.07
C VAL A 94 -19.34 13.11 5.46
N PHE A 95 -18.81 14.31 5.33
CA PHE A 95 -19.53 15.54 5.65
C PHE A 95 -20.76 15.76 4.78
N SER A 96 -20.67 15.42 3.49
CA SER A 96 -21.80 15.52 2.55
C SER A 96 -22.80 14.34 2.67
N GLY A 97 -22.53 13.37 3.54
CA GLY A 97 -23.39 12.19 3.71
C GLY A 97 -23.28 11.14 2.61
N GLN A 98 -22.30 11.27 1.70
CA GLN A 98 -22.14 10.34 0.58
C GLN A 98 -21.42 9.05 0.95
N ALA A 99 -20.62 9.06 1.99
CA ALA A 99 -19.85 7.90 2.44
C ALA A 99 -19.65 7.91 3.96
N SER A 100 -19.28 6.74 4.49
CA SER A 100 -18.78 6.60 5.85
C SER A 100 -17.27 6.47 5.83
N MET A 101 -16.59 6.98 6.86
CA MET A 101 -15.14 6.89 6.96
C MET A 101 -14.69 5.42 6.98
N PRO A 102 -13.76 5.01 6.13
CA PRO A 102 -13.22 3.67 6.16
C PRO A 102 -12.55 3.36 7.49
N LYS A 103 -12.56 2.10 7.86
CA LYS A 103 -11.80 1.63 9.01
C LYS A 103 -10.31 1.87 8.78
N SER A 104 -9.63 2.39 9.79
CA SER A 104 -8.19 2.59 9.78
C SER A 104 -7.52 1.72 10.85
N LEU A 105 -6.43 1.08 10.49
CA LEU A 105 -5.70 0.15 11.33
C LEU A 105 -4.29 0.67 11.62
N ASP A 106 -3.76 0.27 12.78
CA ASP A 106 -2.47 0.78 13.28
C ASP A 106 -1.26 0.06 12.70
N SER A 107 -1.44 -1.16 12.19
CA SER A 107 -0.33 -1.99 11.72
C SER A 107 -0.71 -2.83 10.51
N GLU A 108 0.32 -3.25 9.77
CA GLU A 108 0.14 -4.15 8.62
C GLU A 108 -0.34 -5.54 9.07
N ALA A 109 0.14 -6.03 10.21
CA ALA A 109 -0.34 -7.29 10.79
C ALA A 109 -1.84 -7.23 11.11
N ALA A 110 -2.31 -6.12 11.69
CA ALA A 110 -3.73 -5.89 11.93
C ALA A 110 -4.52 -5.79 10.61
N MET A 111 -3.94 -5.21 9.58
CA MET A 111 -4.54 -5.15 8.24
C MET A 111 -4.76 -6.54 7.66
N VAL A 112 -3.76 -7.40 7.68
CA VAL A 112 -3.87 -8.78 7.18
C VAL A 112 -4.95 -9.55 7.95
N GLU A 113 -4.95 -9.45 9.26
CA GLU A 113 -5.95 -10.12 10.10
C GLU A 113 -7.38 -9.63 9.81
N TYR A 114 -7.56 -8.33 9.71
CA TYR A 114 -8.86 -7.74 9.43
C TYR A 114 -9.40 -8.15 8.05
N VAL A 115 -8.56 -8.04 7.02
CA VAL A 115 -8.93 -8.41 5.64
C VAL A 115 -9.25 -9.91 5.55
N ALA A 116 -8.49 -10.76 6.24
CA ALA A 116 -8.75 -12.20 6.25
C ALA A 116 -10.11 -12.57 6.86
N ARG A 117 -10.58 -11.79 7.83
CA ARG A 117 -11.81 -12.10 8.61
C ARG A 117 -13.06 -11.37 8.13
N ASN A 118 -12.94 -10.39 7.27
CA ASN A 118 -14.09 -9.58 6.86
C ASN A 118 -14.36 -9.74 5.37
N ALA A 119 -15.51 -10.29 5.03
CA ALA A 119 -15.93 -10.47 3.64
C ALA A 119 -15.93 -9.13 2.89
N GLY A 120 -15.41 -9.11 1.68
CA GLY A 120 -15.35 -7.92 0.83
C GLY A 120 -14.28 -6.91 1.23
N ALA A 121 -13.53 -7.13 2.30
CA ALA A 121 -12.47 -6.20 2.69
C ALA A 121 -11.34 -6.17 1.67
N ILE A 122 -10.87 -4.98 1.34
CA ILE A 122 -9.73 -4.73 0.48
C ILE A 122 -8.80 -3.73 1.17
N GLY A 123 -7.52 -4.03 1.18
CA GLY A 123 -6.52 -3.21 1.86
C GLY A 123 -5.17 -3.29 1.16
N TYR A 124 -4.15 -2.84 1.85
CA TYR A 124 -2.80 -2.82 1.32
C TYR A 124 -1.77 -3.01 2.44
N ILE A 125 -0.67 -3.60 2.09
CA ILE A 125 0.47 -3.86 2.98
C ILE A 125 1.77 -3.76 2.19
N SER A 126 2.90 -3.80 2.86
CA SER A 126 4.19 -4.02 2.24
C SER A 126 4.29 -5.47 1.76
N LYS A 127 4.90 -5.67 0.60
CA LYS A 127 5.14 -7.01 0.04
C LYS A 127 5.90 -7.93 1.00
N ALA A 128 6.76 -7.38 1.84
CA ALA A 128 7.56 -8.12 2.82
C ALA A 128 6.74 -8.62 4.03
N THR A 129 5.55 -8.08 4.26
CA THR A 129 4.70 -8.46 5.38
C THR A 129 4.07 -9.84 5.15
N PRO A 130 4.10 -10.76 6.12
CA PRO A 130 3.38 -12.02 6.01
C PRO A 130 1.89 -11.79 5.77
N HIS A 131 1.32 -12.49 4.80
CA HIS A 131 -0.05 -12.24 4.36
C HIS A 131 -0.84 -13.53 4.06
N GLU A 132 -0.70 -14.51 4.94
CA GLU A 132 -1.51 -15.74 4.86
C GLU A 132 -2.99 -15.44 5.11
N GLY A 133 -3.87 -16.18 4.44
CA GLY A 133 -5.31 -16.07 4.62
C GLY A 133 -5.97 -14.95 3.85
N VAL A 134 -5.21 -14.16 3.11
CA VAL A 134 -5.71 -13.12 2.22
C VAL A 134 -5.30 -13.40 0.77
N LYS A 135 -6.00 -12.78 -0.14
CA LYS A 135 -5.75 -12.84 -1.57
C LYS A 135 -4.95 -11.61 -1.99
N VAL A 136 -3.91 -11.80 -2.78
CA VAL A 136 -3.17 -10.68 -3.39
C VAL A 136 -3.77 -10.39 -4.77
N LEU A 137 -4.18 -9.15 -4.99
CA LEU A 137 -4.70 -8.72 -6.29
C LEU A 137 -3.56 -8.15 -7.14
N ALA A 138 -3.45 -8.64 -8.37
CA ALA A 138 -2.56 -8.04 -9.35
C ALA A 138 -3.15 -6.70 -9.81
N VAL A 139 -2.34 -5.64 -9.84
CA VAL A 139 -2.78 -4.32 -10.30
C VAL A 139 -2.35 -4.12 -11.75
N ARG A 140 -3.29 -3.81 -12.61
CA ARG A 140 -3.11 -3.57 -14.04
C ARG A 140 -2.94 -2.10 -14.37
#